data_9d2aea9c8103d38aef31a6d5f8f38a06
#
_entry.id   9d2aea9c8103d38aef31a6d5f8f38a06
#
_cell.length_a   1.000
_cell.length_b   1.000
_cell.length_c   1.000
_cell.angle_alpha   90.00
_cell.angle_beta   90.00
_cell.angle_gamma   90.00
#
_symmetry.space_group_name_H-M   'P 1'
#
loop_
_entity.id
_entity.type
_entity.pdbx_description
1 polymer ?
#
loop_
_entity_poly.entity_id
_entity_poly.type
_entity_poly.pdbx_seq_one_letter_code
_entity_poly.pdbx_strand_id
1 'polypeptide(L)'
;MAYMRMEERRAQILEGAAIFFAENGLNGQTRELSASLGITQPLLYRYFSSKDKLLDCIFKELFEKRWVSSWRDLIKNDSLPIAERVAIFYKEFDARILTRAWVRLFVFSGLVGYSYNKRVFRKLMTEIFRPICVEIRLFYGLPRVQPSEITQHEIEMVWELHGVIFYHRMRQHVYGVKHTQPIDEIISNLLFYLEGAAPRVLSRLFQNHSINTFNRGKT
;
A
#
# COMPACT_ATOMS: atom_id res chain seq x y z
N MET A 1 19.06 -26.23 -26.46
CA MET A 1 18.50 -25.16 -25.59
C MET A 1 17.26 -24.59 -26.26
N ALA A 2 16.10 -24.67 -25.62
CA ALA A 2 14.88 -24.08 -26.18
C ALA A 2 15.04 -22.55 -26.29
N TYR A 3 14.70 -22.01 -27.45
CA TYR A 3 14.71 -20.55 -27.69
C TYR A 3 13.62 -19.92 -26.83
N MET A 4 14.02 -19.26 -25.74
CA MET A 4 13.11 -18.56 -24.86
C MET A 4 12.58 -17.30 -25.58
N ARG A 5 11.26 -17.12 -25.56
CA ARG A 5 10.64 -15.93 -26.16
C ARG A 5 11.16 -14.67 -25.48
N MET A 6 11.28 -13.59 -26.24
CA MET A 6 11.83 -12.31 -25.74
C MET A 6 11.08 -11.83 -24.47
N GLU A 7 9.77 -11.99 -24.45
CA GLU A 7 8.92 -11.62 -23.29
C GLU A 7 9.22 -12.47 -22.05
N GLU A 8 9.42 -13.77 -22.20
CA GLU A 8 9.75 -14.68 -21.10
C GLU A 8 11.11 -14.33 -20.49
N ARG A 9 12.10 -14.05 -21.34
CA ARG A 9 13.42 -13.62 -20.87
C ARG A 9 13.35 -12.28 -20.16
N ARG A 10 12.58 -11.34 -20.70
CA ARG A 10 12.36 -10.03 -20.08
C ARG A 10 11.73 -10.18 -18.68
N ALA A 11 10.72 -11.04 -18.55
CA ALA A 11 10.07 -11.31 -17.26
C ALA A 11 11.03 -11.95 -16.25
N GLN A 12 11.85 -12.91 -16.65
CA GLN A 12 12.86 -13.53 -15.78
C GLN A 12 13.90 -12.51 -15.29
N ILE A 13 14.40 -11.64 -16.19
CA ILE A 13 15.34 -10.59 -15.80
C ILE A 13 14.69 -9.64 -14.79
N LEU A 14 13.42 -9.27 -15.01
CA LEU A 14 12.69 -8.36 -14.14
C LEU A 14 12.47 -8.96 -12.74
N GLU A 15 12.09 -10.22 -12.66
CA GLU A 15 11.91 -10.94 -11.40
C GLU A 15 13.22 -11.06 -10.62
N GLY A 16 14.30 -11.52 -11.28
CA GLY A 16 15.59 -11.63 -10.64
C GLY A 16 16.18 -10.28 -10.23
N ALA A 17 15.93 -9.22 -11.01
CA ALA A 17 16.33 -7.86 -10.67
C ALA A 17 15.55 -7.34 -9.45
N ALA A 18 14.26 -7.66 -9.32
CA ALA A 18 13.47 -7.31 -8.14
C ALA A 18 14.05 -7.94 -6.87
N ILE A 19 14.41 -9.23 -6.93
CA ILE A 19 15.06 -9.94 -5.82
C ILE A 19 16.41 -9.31 -5.51
N PHE A 20 17.25 -9.08 -6.51
CA PHE A 20 18.58 -8.49 -6.34
C PHE A 20 18.53 -7.13 -5.65
N PHE A 21 17.71 -6.20 -6.14
CA PHE A 21 17.60 -4.88 -5.53
C PHE A 21 16.87 -4.90 -4.17
N ALA A 22 16.00 -5.85 -3.92
CA ALA A 22 15.43 -6.06 -2.60
C ALA A 22 16.47 -6.50 -1.57
N GLU A 23 17.48 -7.26 -1.95
CA GLU A 23 18.55 -7.69 -1.05
C GLU A 23 19.71 -6.67 -0.94
N ASN A 24 20.09 -6.04 -2.03
CA ASN A 24 21.29 -5.19 -2.11
C ASN A 24 20.98 -3.68 -2.07
N GLY A 25 19.69 -3.30 -2.04
CA GLY A 25 19.27 -1.90 -2.11
C GLY A 25 19.32 -1.32 -3.53
N LEU A 26 18.72 -0.13 -3.68
CA LEU A 26 18.60 0.53 -4.98
C LEU A 26 19.95 1.02 -5.56
N ASN A 27 21.01 1.10 -4.72
CA ASN A 27 22.36 1.46 -5.16
C ASN A 27 23.14 0.29 -5.77
N GLY A 28 22.62 -0.95 -5.69
CA GLY A 28 23.22 -2.15 -6.30
C GLY A 28 23.62 -1.91 -7.75
N GLN A 29 24.79 -2.41 -8.15
CA GLN A 29 25.34 -2.16 -9.48
C GLN A 29 24.73 -3.12 -10.52
N THR A 30 24.43 -2.60 -11.71
CA THR A 30 23.88 -3.43 -12.81
C THR A 30 24.86 -4.49 -13.32
N ARG A 31 26.16 -4.29 -13.10
CA ARG A 31 27.18 -5.31 -13.39
C ARG A 31 27.01 -6.52 -12.47
N GLU A 32 26.84 -6.30 -11.17
CA GLU A 32 26.62 -7.35 -10.18
C GLU A 32 25.27 -8.06 -10.40
N LEU A 33 24.23 -7.28 -10.70
CA LEU A 33 22.93 -7.82 -11.11
C LEU A 33 23.07 -8.74 -12.33
N SER A 34 23.78 -8.30 -13.38
CA SER A 34 23.96 -9.12 -14.58
C SER A 34 24.69 -10.42 -14.27
N ALA A 35 25.75 -10.36 -13.44
CA ALA A 35 26.49 -11.54 -13.00
C ALA A 35 25.60 -12.49 -12.20
N SER A 36 24.77 -11.98 -11.27
CA SER A 36 23.84 -12.81 -10.47
C SER A 36 22.77 -13.51 -11.32
N LEU A 37 22.41 -12.92 -12.45
CA LEU A 37 21.44 -13.48 -13.41
C LEU A 37 22.08 -14.38 -14.49
N GLY A 38 23.40 -14.55 -14.48
CA GLY A 38 24.09 -15.30 -15.50
C GLY A 38 23.98 -14.71 -16.91
N ILE A 39 23.85 -13.38 -17.01
CA ILE A 39 23.75 -12.66 -18.28
C ILE A 39 24.85 -11.59 -18.39
N THR A 40 25.09 -11.12 -19.61
CA THR A 40 26.00 -9.99 -19.82
C THR A 40 25.29 -8.65 -19.56
N GLN A 41 26.03 -7.63 -19.11
CA GLN A 41 25.49 -6.30 -18.91
C GLN A 41 24.93 -5.67 -20.20
N PRO A 42 25.54 -5.81 -21.39
CA PRO A 42 24.92 -5.39 -22.65
C PRO A 42 23.57 -6.07 -22.92
N LEU A 43 23.42 -7.36 -22.54
CA LEU A 43 22.14 -8.05 -22.69
C LEU A 43 21.07 -7.45 -21.77
N LEU A 44 21.42 -7.10 -20.53
CA LEU A 44 20.49 -6.40 -19.61
C LEU A 44 20.00 -5.08 -20.25
N TYR A 45 20.92 -4.26 -20.76
CA TYR A 45 20.57 -2.97 -21.37
C TYR A 45 19.82 -3.09 -22.70
N ARG A 46 19.87 -4.22 -23.35
CA ARG A 46 19.01 -4.51 -24.52
C ARG A 46 17.54 -4.61 -24.14
N TYR A 47 17.22 -5.09 -22.91
CA TYR A 47 15.85 -5.19 -22.39
C TYR A 47 15.41 -3.92 -21.65
N PHE A 48 16.30 -3.25 -20.97
CA PHE A 48 16.02 -2.08 -20.13
C PHE A 48 17.06 -1.00 -20.38
N SER A 49 16.68 0.08 -21.03
CA SER A 49 17.59 1.13 -21.54
C SER A 49 18.43 1.83 -20.45
N SER A 50 18.03 1.74 -19.19
CA SER A 50 18.78 2.27 -18.05
C SER A 50 18.38 1.54 -16.76
N LYS A 51 19.17 1.73 -15.69
CA LYS A 51 18.84 1.24 -14.35
C LYS A 51 17.51 1.83 -13.85
N ASP A 52 17.25 3.10 -14.09
CA ASP A 52 16.01 3.77 -13.67
C ASP A 52 14.79 3.17 -14.39
N LYS A 53 14.91 2.87 -15.68
CA LYS A 53 13.85 2.18 -16.43
C LYS A 53 13.61 0.76 -15.92
N LEU A 54 14.65 0.06 -15.52
CA LEU A 54 14.54 -1.25 -14.90
C LEU A 54 13.81 -1.14 -13.55
N LEU A 55 14.21 -0.18 -12.69
CA LEU A 55 13.55 0.06 -11.41
C LEU A 55 12.07 0.46 -11.58
N ASP A 56 11.75 1.35 -12.53
CA ASP A 56 10.37 1.70 -12.86
C ASP A 56 9.54 0.47 -13.28
N CYS A 57 10.12 -0.44 -14.07
CA CYS A 57 9.46 -1.69 -14.44
C CYS A 57 9.25 -2.61 -13.24
N ILE A 58 10.23 -2.72 -12.34
CA ILE A 58 10.12 -3.50 -11.11
C ILE A 58 8.97 -2.97 -10.24
N PHE A 59 8.93 -1.66 -10.00
CA PHE A 59 7.86 -1.07 -9.19
C PHE A 59 6.47 -1.22 -9.82
N LYS A 60 6.39 -1.10 -11.15
CA LYS A 60 5.15 -1.36 -11.88
C LYS A 60 4.70 -2.81 -11.73
N GLU A 61 5.61 -3.77 -11.82
CA GLU A 61 5.30 -5.20 -11.65
C GLU A 61 4.83 -5.54 -10.25
N LEU A 62 5.55 -5.04 -9.24
CA LEU A 62 5.32 -5.39 -7.84
C LEU A 62 4.12 -4.67 -7.20
N PHE A 63 3.64 -3.57 -7.77
CA PHE A 63 2.54 -2.80 -7.22
C PHE A 63 1.41 -2.57 -8.22
N GLU A 64 1.67 -1.87 -9.35
CA GLU A 64 0.60 -1.44 -10.25
C GLU A 64 -0.14 -2.63 -10.86
N LYS A 65 0.58 -3.66 -11.30
CA LYS A 65 -0.01 -4.88 -11.86
C LYS A 65 -0.68 -5.79 -10.83
N ARG A 66 -0.29 -5.67 -9.56
CA ARG A 66 -0.88 -6.44 -8.46
C ARG A 66 -2.04 -5.71 -7.80
N TRP A 67 -2.22 -4.43 -8.11
CA TRP A 67 -3.34 -3.64 -7.64
C TRP A 67 -4.65 -4.17 -8.23
N VAL A 68 -5.65 -4.36 -7.38
CA VAL A 68 -6.96 -4.89 -7.79
C VAL A 68 -7.96 -3.74 -7.79
N SER A 69 -8.51 -3.42 -8.97
CA SER A 69 -9.44 -2.29 -9.14
C SER A 69 -10.74 -2.47 -8.34
N SER A 70 -11.18 -3.73 -8.15
CA SER A 70 -12.37 -4.05 -7.37
C SER A 70 -12.24 -3.80 -5.86
N TRP A 71 -11.07 -3.52 -5.32
CA TRP A 71 -10.92 -3.13 -3.91
C TRP A 71 -11.70 -1.86 -3.57
N ARG A 72 -11.75 -0.92 -4.52
CA ARG A 72 -12.57 0.29 -4.35
C ARG A 72 -14.06 -0.04 -4.27
N ASP A 73 -14.52 -0.97 -5.06
CA ASP A 73 -15.93 -1.41 -5.06
C ASP A 73 -16.24 -2.23 -3.81
N LEU A 74 -15.30 -3.08 -3.38
CA LEU A 74 -15.39 -3.80 -2.11
C LEU A 74 -15.59 -2.83 -0.93
N ILE A 75 -14.79 -1.76 -0.82
CA ILE A 75 -14.92 -0.79 0.27
C ILE A 75 -16.29 -0.09 0.25
N LYS A 76 -16.90 0.10 -0.91
CA LYS A 76 -18.22 0.74 -1.07
C LYS A 76 -19.41 -0.21 -0.96
N ASN A 77 -19.17 -1.51 -0.86
CA ASN A 77 -20.23 -2.51 -0.84
C ASN A 77 -20.93 -2.54 0.52
N ASP A 78 -22.04 -1.85 0.66
CA ASP A 78 -22.83 -1.72 1.89
C ASP A 78 -23.59 -3.01 2.31
N SER A 79 -23.56 -4.07 1.48
CA SER A 79 -24.07 -5.40 1.87
C SER A 79 -23.24 -6.09 2.95
N LEU A 80 -22.00 -5.61 3.23
CA LEU A 80 -21.13 -6.12 4.28
C LEU A 80 -20.80 -5.01 5.28
N PRO A 81 -20.63 -5.34 6.57
CA PRO A 81 -20.12 -4.40 7.57
C PRO A 81 -18.78 -3.79 7.14
N ILE A 82 -18.55 -2.50 7.43
CA ILE A 82 -17.29 -1.82 7.03
C ILE A 82 -16.04 -2.53 7.57
N ALA A 83 -16.12 -3.09 8.78
CA ALA A 83 -15.03 -3.85 9.38
C ALA A 83 -14.65 -5.07 8.52
N GLU A 84 -15.62 -5.83 8.04
CA GLU A 84 -15.38 -6.99 7.16
C GLU A 84 -14.76 -6.57 5.82
N ARG A 85 -15.28 -5.49 5.21
CA ARG A 85 -14.73 -4.95 3.96
C ARG A 85 -13.26 -4.55 4.09
N VAL A 86 -12.93 -3.90 5.19
CA VAL A 86 -11.55 -3.49 5.52
C VAL A 86 -10.68 -4.73 5.78
N ALA A 87 -11.20 -5.75 6.47
CA ALA A 87 -10.46 -7.00 6.71
C ALA A 87 -10.15 -7.72 5.40
N ILE A 88 -11.13 -7.89 4.52
CA ILE A 88 -10.95 -8.53 3.21
C ILE A 88 -9.91 -7.76 2.40
N PHE A 89 -10.02 -6.43 2.34
CA PHE A 89 -9.04 -5.60 1.65
C PHE A 89 -7.62 -5.84 2.17
N TYR A 90 -7.40 -5.78 3.49
CA TYR A 90 -6.06 -5.92 4.03
C TYR A 90 -5.48 -7.33 3.90
N LYS A 91 -6.30 -8.38 3.96
CA LYS A 91 -5.86 -9.76 3.67
C LYS A 91 -5.36 -9.89 2.23
N GLU A 92 -6.11 -9.38 1.28
CA GLU A 92 -5.70 -9.41 -0.13
C GLU A 92 -4.51 -8.49 -0.41
N PHE A 93 -4.49 -7.28 0.16
CA PHE A 93 -3.40 -6.32 0.03
C PHE A 93 -2.10 -6.89 0.59
N ASP A 94 -2.14 -7.53 1.75
CA ASP A 94 -1.01 -8.20 2.35
C ASP A 94 -0.47 -9.32 1.45
N ALA A 95 -1.34 -10.23 1.01
CA ALA A 95 -0.94 -11.37 0.19
C ALA A 95 -0.36 -10.96 -1.18
N ARG A 96 -0.90 -9.90 -1.80
CA ARG A 96 -0.51 -9.48 -3.15
C ARG A 96 0.61 -8.45 -3.18
N ILE A 97 0.58 -7.48 -2.27
CA ILE A 97 1.46 -6.30 -2.30
C ILE A 97 2.58 -6.44 -1.28
N LEU A 98 2.29 -6.75 -0.01
CA LEU A 98 3.27 -6.69 1.08
C LEU A 98 4.27 -7.87 1.08
N THR A 99 4.69 -8.28 -0.11
CA THR A 99 5.73 -9.30 -0.29
C THR A 99 7.11 -8.80 0.17
N ARG A 100 8.02 -9.73 0.48
CA ARG A 100 9.40 -9.38 0.91
C ARG A 100 10.08 -8.41 -0.06
N ALA A 101 10.02 -8.69 -1.35
CA ALA A 101 10.66 -7.84 -2.35
C ALA A 101 10.04 -6.43 -2.36
N TRP A 102 8.72 -6.33 -2.34
CA TRP A 102 8.03 -5.04 -2.36
C TRP A 102 8.33 -4.21 -1.10
N VAL A 103 8.19 -4.79 0.10
CA VAL A 103 8.42 -4.08 1.38
C VAL A 103 9.83 -3.51 1.44
N ARG A 104 10.84 -4.33 1.11
CA ARG A 104 12.25 -3.89 1.13
C ARG A 104 12.52 -2.77 0.12
N LEU A 105 12.06 -2.94 -1.12
CA LEU A 105 12.22 -1.92 -2.17
C LEU A 105 11.47 -0.64 -1.83
N PHE A 106 10.29 -0.74 -1.22
CA PHE A 106 9.52 0.43 -0.78
C PHE A 106 10.27 1.22 0.30
N VAL A 107 10.86 0.54 1.29
CA VAL A 107 11.70 1.17 2.32
C VAL A 107 12.93 1.80 1.69
N PHE A 108 13.68 1.08 0.86
CA PHE A 108 14.87 1.61 0.18
C PHE A 108 14.54 2.82 -0.70
N SER A 109 13.43 2.80 -1.43
CA SER A 109 13.03 3.93 -2.28
C SER A 109 12.73 5.18 -1.48
N GLY A 110 12.15 5.04 -0.28
CA GLY A 110 11.91 6.14 0.64
C GLY A 110 13.21 6.76 1.16
N LEU A 111 14.19 5.94 1.54
CA LEU A 111 15.48 6.39 2.06
C LEU A 111 16.33 7.17 1.03
N VAL A 112 16.22 6.82 -0.25
CA VAL A 112 16.96 7.51 -1.33
C VAL A 112 16.15 8.61 -2.03
N GLY A 113 14.95 8.94 -1.52
CA GLY A 113 14.10 9.99 -2.08
C GLY A 113 13.47 9.66 -3.45
N TYR A 114 13.38 8.40 -3.81
CA TYR A 114 12.76 7.98 -5.06
C TYR A 114 11.25 8.27 -5.07
N SER A 115 10.72 8.80 -6.16
CA SER A 115 9.34 9.31 -6.24
C SER A 115 8.25 8.23 -6.17
N TYR A 116 8.61 6.96 -6.17
CA TYR A 116 7.70 5.83 -6.18
C TYR A 116 6.75 5.81 -4.97
N ASN A 117 7.28 6.06 -3.75
CA ASN A 117 6.47 6.08 -2.54
C ASN A 117 5.31 7.08 -2.63
N LYS A 118 5.54 8.26 -3.24
CA LYS A 118 4.50 9.28 -3.45
C LYS A 118 3.37 8.76 -4.34
N ARG A 119 3.68 7.93 -5.35
CA ARG A 119 2.66 7.32 -6.23
C ARG A 119 1.82 6.29 -5.47
N VAL A 120 2.47 5.43 -4.68
CA VAL A 120 1.81 4.43 -3.83
C VAL A 120 0.87 5.10 -2.84
N PHE A 121 1.37 6.08 -2.08
CA PHE A 121 0.58 6.81 -1.09
C PHE A 121 -0.62 7.53 -1.71
N ARG A 122 -0.43 8.18 -2.86
CA ARG A 122 -1.53 8.83 -3.57
C ARG A 122 -2.62 7.83 -3.94
N LYS A 123 -2.24 6.67 -4.46
CA LYS A 123 -3.18 5.62 -4.87
C LYS A 123 -3.95 5.05 -3.67
N LEU A 124 -3.25 4.69 -2.58
CA LEU A 124 -3.88 4.26 -1.32
C LEU A 124 -4.85 5.31 -0.80
N MET A 125 -4.42 6.56 -0.74
CA MET A 125 -5.21 7.68 -0.24
C MET A 125 -6.50 7.87 -1.03
N THR A 126 -6.42 7.89 -2.37
CA THR A 126 -7.56 8.22 -3.22
C THR A 126 -8.51 7.04 -3.43
N GLU A 127 -7.99 5.82 -3.52
CA GLU A 127 -8.80 4.66 -3.89
C GLU A 127 -9.27 3.85 -2.68
N ILE A 128 -8.60 3.97 -1.52
CA ILE A 128 -8.87 3.15 -0.34
C ILE A 128 -9.18 4.00 0.90
N PHE A 129 -8.25 4.83 1.37
CA PHE A 129 -8.36 5.47 2.68
C PHE A 129 -9.51 6.47 2.77
N ARG A 130 -9.62 7.37 1.79
CA ARG A 130 -10.76 8.31 1.75
C ARG A 130 -12.11 7.60 1.62
N PRO A 131 -12.28 6.60 0.73
CA PRO A 131 -13.48 5.75 0.72
C PRO A 131 -13.77 5.07 2.07
N ILE A 132 -12.78 4.49 2.76
CA ILE A 132 -12.97 3.91 4.09
C ILE A 132 -13.52 4.97 5.06
N CYS A 133 -12.96 6.18 5.10
CA CYS A 133 -13.43 7.24 5.97
C CYS A 133 -14.90 7.64 5.66
N VAL A 134 -15.29 7.71 4.39
CA VAL A 134 -16.68 7.98 3.99
C VAL A 134 -17.62 6.89 4.53
N GLU A 135 -17.26 5.63 4.38
CA GLU A 135 -18.08 4.51 4.85
C GLU A 135 -18.15 4.41 6.38
N ILE A 136 -17.06 4.75 7.08
CA ILE A 136 -17.06 4.86 8.55
C ILE A 136 -18.02 5.98 8.99
N ARG A 137 -18.02 7.15 8.34
CA ARG A 137 -19.00 8.22 8.63
C ARG A 137 -20.44 7.71 8.52
N LEU A 138 -20.76 7.04 7.42
CA LEU A 138 -22.11 6.50 7.20
C LEU A 138 -22.49 5.48 8.25
N PHE A 139 -21.58 4.61 8.66
CA PHE A 139 -21.81 3.63 9.71
C PHE A 139 -22.19 4.30 11.06
N TYR A 140 -21.60 5.46 11.37
CA TYR A 140 -21.90 6.24 12.57
C TYR A 140 -23.01 7.29 12.36
N GLY A 141 -23.79 7.21 11.27
CA GLY A 141 -24.94 8.07 11.01
C GLY A 141 -24.60 9.50 10.60
N LEU A 142 -23.35 9.79 10.21
CA LEU A 142 -22.97 11.08 9.68
C LEU A 142 -23.38 11.22 8.21
N PRO A 143 -23.63 12.45 7.72
CA PRO A 143 -23.92 12.67 6.31
C PRO A 143 -22.80 12.19 5.39
N ARG A 144 -23.17 11.66 4.22
CA ARG A 144 -22.21 11.35 3.16
C ARG A 144 -21.55 12.64 2.68
N VAL A 145 -20.25 12.59 2.54
CA VAL A 145 -19.42 13.69 2.00
C VAL A 145 -18.63 13.20 0.79
N GLN A 146 -18.12 14.16 -0.01
CA GLN A 146 -17.18 13.79 -1.05
C GLN A 146 -15.86 13.32 -0.43
N PRO A 147 -15.12 12.37 -1.05
CA PRO A 147 -13.83 11.93 -0.53
C PRO A 147 -12.82 13.06 -0.31
N SER A 148 -12.94 14.17 -1.06
CA SER A 148 -12.10 15.37 -0.90
C SER A 148 -12.36 16.14 0.39
N GLU A 149 -13.55 15.99 0.99
CA GLU A 149 -13.97 16.68 2.20
C GLU A 149 -13.59 15.94 3.49
N ILE A 150 -13.05 14.71 3.37
CA ILE A 150 -12.53 13.93 4.51
C ILE A 150 -11.38 14.69 5.15
N THR A 151 -11.47 14.88 6.46
CA THR A 151 -10.47 15.62 7.24
C THR A 151 -9.18 14.84 7.42
N GLN A 152 -8.09 15.55 7.73
CA GLN A 152 -6.81 14.90 8.02
C GLN A 152 -6.90 13.96 9.22
N HIS A 153 -7.67 14.28 10.26
CA HIS A 153 -7.84 13.43 11.44
C HIS A 153 -8.47 12.07 11.11
N GLU A 154 -9.45 12.05 10.20
CA GLU A 154 -10.06 10.80 9.76
C GLU A 154 -9.07 9.96 8.94
N ILE A 155 -8.28 10.62 8.11
CA ILE A 155 -7.25 9.96 7.30
C ILE A 155 -6.16 9.37 8.21
N GLU A 156 -5.71 10.07 9.25
CA GLU A 156 -4.70 9.57 10.18
C GLU A 156 -5.18 8.29 10.90
N MET A 157 -6.45 8.18 11.26
CA MET A 157 -6.99 6.93 11.82
C MET A 157 -6.78 5.73 10.90
N VAL A 158 -6.96 5.90 9.58
CA VAL A 158 -6.72 4.84 8.60
C VAL A 158 -5.21 4.61 8.38
N TRP A 159 -4.38 5.66 8.49
CA TRP A 159 -2.93 5.54 8.48
C TRP A 159 -2.40 4.74 9.67
N GLU A 160 -2.94 4.94 10.88
CA GLU A 160 -2.57 4.17 12.07
C GLU A 160 -2.85 2.68 11.86
N LEU A 161 -4.03 2.34 11.34
CA LEU A 161 -4.39 0.98 10.97
C LEU A 161 -3.41 0.39 9.94
N HIS A 162 -3.18 1.12 8.85
CA HIS A 162 -2.25 0.71 7.79
C HIS A 162 -0.83 0.54 8.31
N GLY A 163 -0.40 1.46 9.18
CA GLY A 163 0.92 1.47 9.80
C GLY A 163 1.22 0.20 10.60
N VAL A 164 0.25 -0.31 11.35
CA VAL A 164 0.43 -1.56 12.13
C VAL A 164 0.68 -2.74 11.19
N ILE A 165 -0.11 -2.89 10.12
CA ILE A 165 0.02 -3.98 9.15
C ILE A 165 1.36 -3.87 8.39
N PHE A 166 1.67 -2.67 7.90
CA PHE A 166 2.93 -2.42 7.20
C PHE A 166 4.15 -2.68 8.10
N TYR A 167 4.13 -2.18 9.34
CA TYR A 167 5.22 -2.37 10.29
C TYR A 167 5.39 -3.85 10.69
N HIS A 168 4.29 -4.61 10.79
CA HIS A 168 4.38 -6.06 11.00
C HIS A 168 5.21 -6.72 9.88
N ARG A 169 4.91 -6.42 8.62
CA ARG A 169 5.67 -6.93 7.48
C ARG A 169 7.09 -6.35 7.39
N MET A 170 7.29 -5.11 7.79
CA MET A 170 8.62 -4.51 7.88
C MET A 170 9.50 -5.24 8.90
N ARG A 171 8.98 -5.57 10.09
CA ARG A 171 9.70 -6.37 11.09
C ARG A 171 10.12 -7.72 10.52
N GLN A 172 9.23 -8.38 9.78
CA GLN A 172 9.51 -9.68 9.17
C GLN A 172 10.52 -9.57 8.01
N HIS A 173 10.29 -8.69 7.07
CA HIS A 173 10.99 -8.67 5.79
C HIS A 173 12.26 -7.82 5.79
N VAL A 174 12.36 -6.83 6.67
CA VAL A 174 13.51 -5.93 6.78
C VAL A 174 14.38 -6.31 7.98
N TYR A 175 13.77 -6.50 9.16
CA TYR A 175 14.51 -6.77 10.40
C TYR A 175 14.70 -8.27 10.70
N GLY A 176 14.10 -9.15 9.93
CA GLY A 176 14.24 -10.59 10.08
C GLY A 176 13.56 -11.17 11.32
N VAL A 177 12.62 -10.44 11.93
CA VAL A 177 11.89 -10.90 13.11
C VAL A 177 10.95 -12.04 12.70
N LYS A 178 11.05 -13.18 13.39
CA LYS A 178 10.09 -14.28 13.23
C LYS A 178 8.82 -13.94 14.00
N HIS A 179 7.69 -13.90 13.31
CA HIS A 179 6.39 -13.69 13.94
C HIS A 179 5.74 -15.02 14.28
N THR A 180 5.15 -15.10 15.46
CA THR A 180 4.31 -16.23 15.90
C THR A 180 2.82 -15.99 15.61
N GLN A 181 2.42 -14.71 15.50
CA GLN A 181 1.03 -14.35 15.28
C GLN A 181 0.72 -14.24 13.78
N PRO A 182 -0.31 -14.95 13.31
CA PRO A 182 -0.78 -14.84 11.93
C PRO A 182 -1.30 -13.43 11.60
N ILE A 183 -1.18 -13.01 10.35
CA ILE A 183 -1.66 -11.69 9.90
C ILE A 183 -3.17 -11.53 10.10
N ASP A 184 -3.94 -12.60 9.97
CA ASP A 184 -5.39 -12.59 10.19
C ASP A 184 -5.78 -12.18 11.62
N GLU A 185 -5.04 -12.61 12.61
CA GLU A 185 -5.25 -12.20 14.01
C GLU A 185 -4.92 -10.72 14.20
N ILE A 186 -3.83 -10.25 13.56
CA ILE A 186 -3.47 -8.82 13.60
C ILE A 186 -4.56 -7.98 12.97
N ILE A 187 -5.09 -8.38 11.82
CA ILE A 187 -6.19 -7.70 11.14
C ILE A 187 -7.43 -7.69 12.04
N SER A 188 -7.78 -8.82 12.66
CA SER A 188 -8.92 -8.90 13.58
C SER A 188 -8.77 -7.96 14.78
N ASN A 189 -7.59 -7.89 15.39
CA ASN A 189 -7.32 -6.98 16.50
C ASN A 189 -7.43 -5.50 16.07
N LEU A 190 -7.05 -5.18 14.84
CA LEU A 190 -7.16 -3.82 14.31
C LEU A 190 -8.60 -3.38 14.04
N LEU A 191 -9.52 -4.30 13.82
CA LEU A 191 -10.94 -3.97 13.70
C LEU A 191 -11.50 -3.48 15.04
N PHE A 192 -11.11 -4.08 16.17
CA PHE A 192 -11.44 -3.54 17.51
C PHE A 192 -10.85 -2.16 17.73
N TYR A 193 -9.64 -1.91 17.22
CA TYR A 193 -9.05 -0.56 17.26
C TYR A 193 -9.91 0.45 16.49
N LEU A 194 -10.36 0.13 15.28
CA LEU A 194 -11.25 1.00 14.50
C LEU A 194 -12.57 1.29 15.22
N GLU A 195 -13.20 0.29 15.81
CA GLU A 195 -14.43 0.44 16.58
C GLU A 195 -14.24 1.37 17.79
N GLY A 196 -13.07 1.33 18.44
CA GLY A 196 -12.75 2.20 19.56
C GLY A 196 -12.26 3.60 19.16
N ALA A 197 -11.52 3.73 18.05
CA ALA A 197 -10.94 4.99 17.59
C ALA A 197 -11.94 5.87 16.84
N ALA A 198 -12.76 5.27 15.97
CA ALA A 198 -13.69 5.98 15.11
C ALA A 198 -14.66 6.90 15.88
N PRO A 199 -15.34 6.48 16.96
CA PRO A 199 -16.20 7.37 17.74
C PRO A 199 -15.47 8.58 18.30
N ARG A 200 -14.21 8.41 18.74
CA ARG A 200 -13.40 9.52 19.29
C ARG A 200 -12.98 10.53 18.23
N VAL A 201 -12.61 10.05 17.05
CA VAL A 201 -12.26 10.92 15.92
C VAL A 201 -13.48 11.68 15.44
N LEU A 202 -14.61 10.99 15.27
CA LEU A 202 -15.86 11.57 14.78
C LEU A 202 -16.52 12.51 15.78
N SER A 203 -16.41 12.27 17.11
CA SER A 203 -16.97 13.17 18.14
C SER A 203 -16.43 14.60 18.01
N ARG A 204 -15.19 14.78 17.61
CA ARG A 204 -14.61 16.11 17.34
C ARG A 204 -15.28 16.83 16.17
N LEU A 205 -15.75 16.06 15.17
CA LEU A 205 -16.50 16.62 14.04
C LEU A 205 -17.91 17.08 14.46
N PHE A 206 -18.58 16.32 15.33
CA PHE A 206 -19.89 16.71 15.89
C PHE A 206 -19.80 18.00 16.69
N GLN A 207 -18.79 18.15 17.55
CA GLN A 207 -18.58 19.39 18.34
C GLN A 207 -18.37 20.60 17.43
N ASN A 208 -17.58 20.47 16.38
CA ASN A 208 -17.34 21.54 15.42
C ASN A 208 -18.57 21.87 14.56
N HIS A 209 -19.42 20.90 14.24
CA HIS A 209 -20.69 21.12 13.52
C HIS A 209 -21.73 21.85 14.38
N SER A 210 -21.84 21.50 15.66
CA SER A 210 -22.76 22.17 16.60
C SER A 210 -22.38 23.63 16.82
N ILE A 211 -21.08 23.98 16.85
CA ILE A 211 -20.59 25.34 16.97
C ILE A 211 -20.87 26.15 15.69
N ASN A 212 -20.71 25.55 14.51
CA ASN A 212 -20.93 26.25 13.23
C ASN A 212 -22.43 26.46 12.90
N THR A 213 -23.33 25.58 13.34
CA THR A 213 -24.77 25.80 13.20
C THR A 213 -25.28 26.85 14.17
N PHE A 214 -24.68 26.99 15.36
CA PHE A 214 -25.05 28.05 16.32
C PHE A 214 -24.62 29.46 15.85
N ASN A 215 -23.50 29.55 15.13
CA ASN A 215 -23.02 30.84 14.60
C ASN A 215 -23.71 31.28 13.30
N ARG A 216 -24.35 30.40 12.53
CA ARG A 216 -25.10 30.75 11.31
C ARG A 216 -26.53 31.20 11.58
N GLY A 217 -27.04 31.07 12.80
CA GLY A 217 -28.37 31.51 13.22
C GLY A 217 -28.39 32.92 13.84
N LYS A 218 -27.28 33.64 13.84
CA LYS A 218 -27.15 35.00 14.44
C LYS A 218 -26.70 36.10 13.45
N THR A 219 -26.95 35.92 12.16
CA THR A 219 -26.81 37.00 11.18
C THR A 219 -28.15 37.29 10.52
#